data_fc7b29cbe5913ffd6fe90915e5fe1694
#
_entry.id   fc7b29cbe5913ffd6fe90915e5fe1694
#
_cell.length_a   1.000
_cell.length_b   1.000
_cell.length_c   1.000
_cell.angle_alpha   90.00
_cell.angle_beta   90.00
_cell.angle_gamma   90.00
#
_symmetry.space_group_name_H-M   'P 1'
#
loop_
_entity.id
_entity.type
_entity.pdbx_description
1 polymer ?
#
loop_
_entity_poly.entity_id
_entity_poly.type
_entity_poly.pdbx_seq_one_letter_code
_entity_poly.pdbx_strand_id
1 'polypeptide(L)'
;MADASTRMGLQLRSTVKKEGIVEISLAKVPTPEPKAEEVVVRIGASPINPSDQGLLFGGADMSTAKASGTADDPVVTASISPAVLKALAGRLEQSLPVGNEAAGVVVQAGSSPAAQALMGNTVAILGGAMYAQYRCIKAVQCLVLPPGTTPAEGADCFVNPLTALGMVETMRAQGHKALVHTAAASNLGHMLNKICIKDRVDLVNIVRKPEHVDLLKKLGATYVCNSSSPTFMDDLTAALTASGATVAFDAIGGGRLAGQILTAMELAANKTAKEYSRYGSTTHKQVYIYGGLDRGPTEFNRAFGMAWGIGGWLLTAFLQKIGFEAAQKLRERVAAEIKTTFASTYTKEVSLAEALRLEEVAVYSKQATGQKYLINPNKGFR
;
A
#
# COMPACT_ATOMS: atom_id res chain seq x y z
N MET A 1 1.73 28.00 -38.15
CA MET A 1 1.46 26.91 -37.20
C MET A 1 2.44 27.10 -36.07
N ALA A 2 1.99 27.51 -34.92
CA ALA A 2 2.87 27.66 -33.76
C ALA A 2 3.38 26.27 -33.37
N ASP A 3 4.68 26.12 -33.32
CA ASP A 3 5.37 24.96 -32.84
C ASP A 3 4.96 24.80 -31.35
N ALA A 4 3.97 23.95 -31.11
CA ALA A 4 3.56 23.63 -29.75
C ALA A 4 4.71 22.84 -29.13
N SER A 5 5.62 23.58 -28.44
CA SER A 5 6.74 22.95 -27.75
C SER A 5 6.17 21.88 -26.80
N THR A 6 6.46 20.63 -27.10
CA THR A 6 6.01 19.48 -26.30
C THR A 6 6.37 19.74 -24.83
N ARG A 7 5.37 19.80 -23.94
CA ARG A 7 5.61 19.98 -22.50
C ARG A 7 6.52 18.86 -21.99
N MET A 8 7.65 19.24 -21.43
CA MET A 8 8.57 18.29 -20.79
C MET A 8 8.32 18.27 -19.29
N GLY A 9 8.48 17.11 -18.66
CA GLY A 9 8.39 16.96 -17.22
C GLY A 9 9.45 16.01 -16.68
N LEU A 10 9.84 16.18 -15.42
CA LEU A 10 10.70 15.23 -14.71
C LEU A 10 9.91 14.01 -14.27
N GLN A 11 10.53 12.85 -14.34
CA GLN A 11 9.99 11.57 -13.91
C GLN A 11 11.09 10.74 -13.26
N LEU A 12 10.80 10.16 -12.09
CA LEU A 12 11.68 9.22 -11.42
C LEU A 12 11.55 7.84 -12.07
N ARG A 13 12.68 7.22 -12.35
CA ARG A 13 12.77 5.94 -13.04
C ARG A 13 13.68 4.97 -12.31
N SER A 14 13.42 3.69 -12.49
CA SER A 14 14.23 2.60 -11.94
C SER A 14 14.62 1.63 -13.03
N THR A 15 15.91 1.31 -13.12
CA THR A 15 16.49 0.38 -14.09
C THR A 15 17.27 -0.71 -13.36
N VAL A 16 16.96 -1.96 -13.62
CA VAL A 16 17.80 -3.09 -13.17
C VAL A 16 18.81 -3.40 -14.24
N LYS A 17 20.09 -3.24 -13.93
CA LYS A 17 21.21 -3.47 -14.84
C LYS A 17 21.66 -4.92 -14.81
N LYS A 18 22.19 -5.42 -15.92
CA LYS A 18 22.73 -6.79 -16.05
C LYS A 18 23.88 -7.07 -15.09
N GLU A 19 24.61 -6.03 -14.68
CA GLU A 19 25.72 -6.08 -13.74
C GLU A 19 25.28 -6.33 -12.29
N GLY A 20 23.99 -6.53 -12.02
CA GLY A 20 23.46 -6.80 -10.69
C GLY A 20 23.35 -5.57 -9.82
N ILE A 21 22.97 -4.44 -10.40
CA ILE A 21 22.65 -3.21 -9.67
C ILE A 21 21.27 -2.69 -10.08
N VAL A 22 20.59 -2.01 -9.16
CA VAL A 22 19.50 -1.09 -9.50
C VAL A 22 20.10 0.30 -9.68
N GLU A 23 19.64 1.02 -10.68
CA GLU A 23 19.89 2.44 -10.90
C GLU A 23 18.57 3.19 -10.81
N ILE A 24 18.52 4.22 -9.95
CA ILE A 24 17.36 5.08 -9.76
C ILE A 24 17.79 6.49 -10.11
N SER A 25 17.09 7.10 -11.07
CA SER A 25 17.48 8.39 -11.64
C SER A 25 16.27 9.21 -12.07
N LEU A 26 16.50 10.47 -12.42
CA LEU A 26 15.49 11.33 -13.02
C LEU A 26 15.65 11.32 -14.55
N ALA A 27 14.52 11.43 -15.25
CA ALA A 27 14.50 11.62 -16.69
C ALA A 27 13.56 12.75 -17.07
N LYS A 28 13.96 13.57 -18.02
CA LYS A 28 13.06 14.51 -18.71
C LYS A 28 12.30 13.76 -19.79
N VAL A 29 10.97 13.70 -19.64
CA VAL A 29 10.10 12.98 -20.56
C VAL A 29 9.05 13.93 -21.16
N PRO A 30 8.65 13.74 -22.42
CA PRO A 30 7.56 14.51 -22.99
C PRO A 30 6.24 14.13 -22.31
N THR A 31 5.42 15.13 -22.00
CA THR A 31 4.04 14.91 -21.56
C THR A 31 3.20 14.66 -22.80
N PRO A 32 2.55 13.49 -22.96
CA PRO A 32 1.69 13.24 -24.10
C PRO A 32 0.52 14.21 -24.17
N GLU A 33 0.13 14.62 -25.39
CA GLU A 33 -1.13 15.30 -25.63
C GLU A 33 -2.28 14.34 -25.32
N PRO A 34 -3.32 14.79 -24.56
CA PRO A 34 -4.42 13.93 -24.18
C PRO A 34 -5.30 13.60 -25.38
N LYS A 35 -5.60 12.32 -25.59
CA LYS A 35 -6.63 11.88 -26.51
C LYS A 35 -8.01 12.30 -26.02
N ALA A 36 -9.07 12.11 -26.82
CA ALA A 36 -10.42 12.56 -26.50
C ALA A 36 -10.87 12.26 -25.07
N GLU A 37 -10.63 11.03 -24.58
CA GLU A 37 -11.04 10.54 -23.26
C GLU A 37 -9.96 10.71 -22.18
N GLU A 38 -8.88 11.41 -22.45
CA GLU A 38 -7.73 11.54 -21.54
C GLU A 38 -7.62 12.96 -20.97
N VAL A 39 -6.94 13.04 -19.84
CA VAL A 39 -6.56 14.31 -19.19
C VAL A 39 -5.09 14.28 -18.81
N VAL A 40 -4.47 15.46 -18.75
CA VAL A 40 -3.15 15.66 -18.17
C VAL A 40 -3.31 16.21 -16.76
N VAL A 41 -2.80 15.48 -15.78
CA VAL A 41 -2.76 15.91 -14.39
C VAL A 41 -1.37 16.43 -14.06
N ARG A 42 -1.27 17.66 -13.57
CA ARG A 42 -0.07 18.17 -12.91
C ARG A 42 -0.08 17.61 -11.50
N ILE A 43 0.84 16.67 -11.23
CA ILE A 43 0.91 15.97 -9.94
C ILE A 43 1.41 16.94 -8.86
N GLY A 44 0.62 17.10 -7.81
CA GLY A 44 0.97 17.90 -6.64
C GLY A 44 1.55 17.06 -5.51
N ALA A 45 1.12 15.79 -5.41
CA ALA A 45 1.57 14.90 -4.33
C ALA A 45 1.43 13.42 -4.71
N SER A 46 2.41 12.60 -4.33
CA SER A 46 2.42 11.14 -4.48
C SER A 46 3.08 10.50 -3.25
N PRO A 47 2.43 9.57 -2.53
CA PRO A 47 3.01 8.95 -1.35
C PRO A 47 4.06 7.91 -1.73
N ILE A 48 5.04 7.67 -0.84
CA ILE A 48 5.90 6.50 -0.93
C ILE A 48 5.27 5.38 -0.10
N ASN A 49 4.64 4.42 -0.77
CA ASN A 49 4.08 3.24 -0.14
C ASN A 49 5.07 2.06 -0.15
N PRO A 50 4.96 1.08 0.76
CA PRO A 50 5.76 -0.14 0.70
C PRO A 50 5.66 -0.86 -0.65
N SER A 51 4.48 -0.85 -1.29
CA SER A 51 4.25 -1.45 -2.60
C SER A 51 5.02 -0.78 -3.75
N ASP A 52 5.38 0.51 -3.64
CA ASP A 52 6.20 1.20 -4.64
C ASP A 52 7.64 0.67 -4.65
N GLN A 53 8.14 0.25 -3.48
CA GLN A 53 9.54 -0.11 -3.30
C GLN A 53 9.93 -1.39 -4.07
N GLY A 54 8.98 -2.26 -4.38
CA GLY A 54 9.21 -3.43 -5.23
C GLY A 54 9.71 -3.04 -6.62
N LEU A 55 9.09 -2.03 -7.24
CA LEU A 55 9.52 -1.49 -8.51
C LEU A 55 10.71 -0.53 -8.35
N LEU A 56 10.66 0.34 -7.34
CA LEU A 56 11.67 1.37 -7.10
C LEU A 56 13.06 0.75 -6.87
N PHE A 57 13.16 -0.20 -5.96
CA PHE A 57 14.43 -0.79 -5.55
C PHE A 57 14.73 -2.15 -6.22
N GLY A 58 13.74 -2.81 -6.83
CA GLY A 58 13.95 -4.09 -7.48
C GLY A 58 14.49 -5.20 -6.57
N GLY A 59 14.28 -5.10 -5.26
CA GLY A 59 14.83 -6.04 -4.28
C GLY A 59 16.32 -5.89 -4.00
N ALA A 60 16.94 -4.75 -4.39
CA ALA A 60 18.31 -4.42 -4.07
C ALA A 60 18.55 -4.30 -2.56
N ASP A 61 19.76 -4.58 -2.14
CA ASP A 61 20.23 -4.30 -0.78
C ASP A 61 20.55 -2.82 -0.63
N MET A 62 19.61 -2.07 -0.05
CA MET A 62 19.74 -0.63 0.13
C MET A 62 20.81 -0.22 1.14
N SER A 63 21.40 -1.14 1.92
CA SER A 63 22.58 -0.87 2.73
C SER A 63 23.83 -0.61 1.88
N THR A 64 23.83 -1.06 0.63
CA THR A 64 24.90 -0.85 -0.36
C THR A 64 24.69 0.40 -1.21
N ALA A 65 23.67 1.21 -0.91
CA ALA A 65 23.29 2.35 -1.73
C ALA A 65 24.42 3.39 -1.84
N LYS A 66 24.62 3.88 -3.06
CA LYS A 66 25.59 4.94 -3.39
C LYS A 66 24.92 6.02 -4.19
N ALA A 67 25.27 7.27 -3.93
CA ALA A 67 24.84 8.41 -4.73
C ALA A 67 25.92 8.84 -5.72
N SER A 68 25.47 9.32 -6.86
CA SER A 68 26.26 9.98 -7.89
C SER A 68 25.42 11.06 -8.59
N GLY A 69 25.96 11.72 -9.61
CA GLY A 69 25.29 12.83 -10.27
C GLY A 69 25.40 14.15 -9.52
N THR A 70 24.44 15.04 -9.74
CA THR A 70 24.40 16.37 -9.11
C THR A 70 23.19 16.49 -8.17
N ALA A 71 23.09 17.60 -7.44
CA ALA A 71 21.94 17.87 -6.56
C ALA A 71 20.61 17.95 -7.34
N ASP A 72 20.65 18.42 -8.59
CA ASP A 72 19.47 18.59 -9.44
C ASP A 72 19.20 17.36 -10.34
N ASP A 73 20.22 16.51 -10.54
CA ASP A 73 20.15 15.27 -11.32
C ASP A 73 20.86 14.13 -10.55
N PRO A 74 20.32 13.73 -9.41
CA PRO A 74 20.89 12.68 -8.57
C PRO A 74 20.63 11.30 -9.15
N VAL A 75 21.59 10.41 -8.95
CA VAL A 75 21.50 8.99 -9.29
C VAL A 75 21.80 8.18 -8.03
N VAL A 76 20.96 7.21 -7.72
CA VAL A 76 21.21 6.23 -6.65
C VAL A 76 21.37 4.84 -7.27
N THR A 77 22.42 4.13 -6.85
CA THR A 77 22.65 2.73 -7.22
C THR A 77 22.75 1.86 -5.99
N ALA A 78 22.29 0.60 -6.07
CA ALA A 78 22.44 -0.39 -5.00
C ALA A 78 22.59 -1.80 -5.59
N SER A 79 23.22 -2.70 -4.86
CA SER A 79 23.53 -4.06 -5.31
C SER A 79 22.31 -4.98 -5.26
N ILE A 80 22.18 -5.85 -6.26
CA ILE A 80 21.16 -6.89 -6.34
C ILE A 80 21.86 -8.26 -6.29
N SER A 81 21.37 -9.16 -5.42
CA SER A 81 21.94 -10.51 -5.33
C SER A 81 21.66 -11.32 -6.61
N PRO A 82 22.52 -12.30 -6.98
CA PRO A 82 22.31 -13.11 -8.19
C PRO A 82 20.96 -13.82 -8.25
N ALA A 83 20.46 -14.28 -7.09
CA ALA A 83 19.15 -14.94 -7.01
C ALA A 83 17.99 -13.98 -7.34
N VAL A 84 18.02 -12.78 -6.79
CA VAL A 84 17.02 -11.72 -7.10
C VAL A 84 17.15 -11.25 -8.53
N LEU A 85 18.37 -11.06 -9.04
CA LEU A 85 18.62 -10.65 -10.43
C LEU A 85 18.01 -11.65 -11.43
N LYS A 86 18.16 -12.95 -11.16
CA LYS A 86 17.53 -14.01 -11.99
C LYS A 86 16.00 -13.88 -12.00
N ALA A 87 15.39 -13.61 -10.87
CA ALA A 87 13.93 -13.39 -10.77
C ALA A 87 13.45 -12.13 -11.53
N LEU A 88 14.34 -11.16 -11.73
CA LEU A 88 14.05 -9.90 -12.42
C LEU A 88 14.42 -9.92 -13.93
N ALA A 89 14.71 -11.09 -14.51
CA ALA A 89 15.13 -11.21 -15.90
C ALA A 89 14.21 -10.45 -16.91
N GLY A 90 12.91 -10.44 -16.65
CA GLY A 90 11.92 -9.76 -17.50
C GLY A 90 11.96 -8.22 -17.49
N ARG A 91 12.76 -7.58 -16.57
CA ARG A 91 12.88 -6.12 -16.50
C ARG A 91 14.31 -5.60 -16.67
N LEU A 92 15.27 -6.49 -16.99
CA LEU A 92 16.66 -6.08 -17.19
C LEU A 92 16.76 -5.00 -18.26
N GLU A 93 17.58 -3.97 -18.02
CA GLU A 93 17.83 -2.83 -18.90
C GLU A 93 16.59 -2.00 -19.27
N GLN A 94 15.42 -2.27 -18.63
CA GLN A 94 14.24 -1.45 -18.84
C GLN A 94 14.21 -0.33 -17.81
N SER A 95 14.26 0.92 -18.29
CA SER A 95 14.02 2.10 -17.48
C SER A 95 12.51 2.25 -17.26
N LEU A 96 12.02 1.92 -16.06
CA LEU A 96 10.61 1.90 -15.74
C LEU A 96 10.22 3.08 -14.83
N PRO A 97 9.12 3.79 -15.12
CA PRO A 97 8.60 4.84 -14.25
C PRO A 97 8.00 4.25 -12.98
N VAL A 98 8.10 4.96 -11.86
CA VAL A 98 7.70 4.49 -10.53
C VAL A 98 6.55 5.34 -9.95
N GLY A 99 5.93 4.84 -8.87
CA GLY A 99 4.82 5.46 -8.14
C GLY A 99 3.48 4.88 -8.56
N ASN A 100 2.69 4.40 -7.58
CA ASN A 100 1.41 3.72 -7.84
C ASN A 100 0.24 4.69 -7.93
N GLU A 101 0.21 5.71 -7.07
CA GLU A 101 -0.91 6.64 -6.90
C GLU A 101 -0.43 8.07 -6.67
N ALA A 102 -1.27 9.04 -6.97
CA ALA A 102 -1.00 10.45 -6.75
C ALA A 102 -2.29 11.27 -6.70
N ALA A 103 -2.16 12.54 -6.32
CA ALA A 103 -3.18 13.55 -6.56
C ALA A 103 -2.57 14.81 -7.18
N GLY A 104 -3.39 15.52 -7.94
CA GLY A 104 -2.96 16.74 -8.62
C GLY A 104 -4.13 17.46 -9.27
N VAL A 105 -3.82 18.49 -10.04
CA VAL A 105 -4.82 19.30 -10.74
C VAL A 105 -4.81 18.95 -12.23
N VAL A 106 -5.99 18.79 -12.82
CA VAL A 106 -6.15 18.59 -14.26
C VAL A 106 -5.84 19.91 -14.97
N VAL A 107 -4.79 19.90 -15.80
CA VAL A 107 -4.27 21.10 -16.50
C VAL A 107 -4.51 21.08 -18.01
N GLN A 108 -4.89 19.92 -18.55
CA GLN A 108 -5.27 19.77 -19.97
C GLN A 108 -6.26 18.61 -20.10
N ALA A 109 -7.22 18.70 -20.99
CA ALA A 109 -8.24 17.68 -21.23
C ALA A 109 -8.47 17.46 -22.72
N GLY A 110 -8.71 16.20 -23.09
CA GLY A 110 -9.16 15.82 -24.40
C GLY A 110 -10.58 16.30 -24.69
N SER A 111 -11.06 16.06 -25.89
CA SER A 111 -12.29 16.68 -26.42
C SER A 111 -13.59 16.08 -25.89
N SER A 112 -13.57 14.94 -25.16
CA SER A 112 -14.80 14.35 -24.64
C SER A 112 -15.43 15.18 -23.51
N PRO A 113 -16.77 15.18 -23.37
CA PRO A 113 -17.45 15.88 -22.28
C PRO A 113 -16.94 15.42 -20.89
N ALA A 114 -16.65 14.13 -20.73
CA ALA A 114 -16.14 13.56 -19.47
C ALA A 114 -14.73 14.08 -19.13
N ALA A 115 -13.85 14.22 -20.12
CA ALA A 115 -12.52 14.80 -19.92
C ALA A 115 -12.60 16.31 -19.63
N GLN A 116 -13.42 17.05 -20.39
CA GLN A 116 -13.59 18.49 -20.23
C GLN A 116 -14.18 18.86 -18.86
N ALA A 117 -15.09 18.04 -18.32
CA ALA A 117 -15.67 18.24 -16.99
C ALA A 117 -14.64 18.19 -15.85
N LEU A 118 -13.47 17.61 -16.09
CA LEU A 118 -12.41 17.49 -15.08
C LEU A 118 -11.44 18.67 -15.06
N MET A 119 -11.49 19.57 -16.06
CA MET A 119 -10.56 20.71 -16.14
C MET A 119 -10.56 21.55 -14.86
N GLY A 120 -9.35 21.81 -14.33
CA GLY A 120 -9.15 22.59 -13.11
C GLY A 120 -9.48 21.85 -11.81
N ASN A 121 -10.09 20.67 -11.85
CA ASN A 121 -10.41 19.92 -10.65
C ASN A 121 -9.16 19.27 -10.04
N THR A 122 -9.15 19.18 -8.70
CA THR A 122 -8.22 18.33 -7.99
C THR A 122 -8.72 16.88 -8.06
N VAL A 123 -7.88 16.02 -8.57
CA VAL A 123 -8.20 14.58 -8.74
C VAL A 123 -7.14 13.71 -8.10
N ALA A 124 -7.57 12.56 -7.58
CA ALA A 124 -6.66 11.46 -7.25
C ALA A 124 -6.62 10.46 -8.40
N ILE A 125 -5.47 9.86 -8.65
CA ILE A 125 -5.22 8.97 -9.77
C ILE A 125 -4.41 7.73 -9.36
N LEU A 126 -4.70 6.60 -9.99
CA LEU A 126 -4.03 5.30 -9.81
C LEU A 126 -3.62 4.75 -11.18
N GLY A 127 -2.47 4.08 -11.27
CA GLY A 127 -2.10 3.39 -12.51
C GLY A 127 -0.61 3.43 -12.85
N GLY A 128 0.24 3.75 -11.88
CA GLY A 128 1.70 3.77 -12.06
C GLY A 128 2.24 5.05 -12.68
N ALA A 129 3.58 5.20 -12.65
CA ALA A 129 4.30 6.36 -13.17
C ALA A 129 3.95 7.69 -12.48
N MET A 130 3.67 7.66 -11.18
CA MET A 130 3.18 8.83 -10.45
C MET A 130 4.28 9.67 -9.79
N TYR A 131 5.52 9.18 -9.73
CA TYR A 131 6.66 10.02 -9.33
C TYR A 131 7.12 10.84 -10.52
N ALA A 132 6.24 11.73 -10.97
CA ALA A 132 6.40 12.55 -12.16
C ALA A 132 5.70 13.90 -12.00
N GLN A 133 6.15 14.92 -12.73
CA GLN A 133 5.50 16.24 -12.71
C GLN A 133 4.13 16.23 -13.39
N TYR A 134 3.98 15.42 -14.45
CA TYR A 134 2.75 15.32 -15.22
C TYR A 134 2.41 13.85 -15.50
N ARG A 135 1.11 13.57 -15.55
CA ARG A 135 0.60 12.25 -15.91
C ARG A 135 -0.59 12.39 -16.86
N CYS A 136 -0.51 11.77 -18.04
CA CYS A 136 -1.65 11.63 -18.95
C CYS A 136 -2.38 10.33 -18.63
N ILE A 137 -3.70 10.39 -18.41
CA ILE A 137 -4.51 9.27 -17.94
C ILE A 137 -5.94 9.41 -18.43
N LYS A 138 -6.69 8.29 -18.54
CA LYS A 138 -8.11 8.33 -18.92
C LYS A 138 -8.95 9.04 -17.85
N ALA A 139 -9.90 9.88 -18.26
CA ALA A 139 -10.80 10.61 -17.38
C ALA A 139 -11.53 9.69 -16.38
N VAL A 140 -11.96 8.49 -16.82
CA VAL A 140 -12.65 7.50 -15.98
C VAL A 140 -11.78 6.95 -14.84
N GLN A 141 -10.46 7.10 -14.92
CA GLN A 141 -9.53 6.66 -13.87
C GLN A 141 -9.29 7.75 -12.81
N CYS A 142 -9.79 8.96 -13.03
CA CYS A 142 -9.68 10.06 -12.09
C CYS A 142 -10.80 9.99 -11.04
N LEU A 143 -10.44 10.11 -9.78
CA LEU A 143 -11.38 10.31 -8.68
C LEU A 143 -11.39 11.81 -8.34
N VAL A 144 -12.50 12.49 -8.61
CA VAL A 144 -12.66 13.90 -8.24
C VAL A 144 -12.71 14.00 -6.73
N LEU A 145 -11.87 14.87 -6.18
CA LEU A 145 -11.81 15.09 -4.73
C LEU A 145 -12.79 16.18 -4.32
N PRO A 146 -13.34 16.14 -3.09
CA PRO A 146 -14.21 17.18 -2.58
C PRO A 146 -13.56 18.58 -2.68
N PRO A 147 -14.35 19.64 -2.92
CA PRO A 147 -13.82 21.00 -2.95
C PRO A 147 -13.00 21.36 -1.71
N GLY A 148 -11.87 22.04 -1.92
CA GLY A 148 -10.95 22.41 -0.84
C GLY A 148 -10.09 21.24 -0.32
N THR A 149 -10.06 20.10 -1.01
CA THR A 149 -9.09 19.02 -0.73
C THR A 149 -7.81 19.31 -1.49
N THR A 150 -6.69 19.37 -0.76
CA THR A 150 -5.36 19.56 -1.34
C THR A 150 -4.83 18.27 -1.99
N PRO A 151 -3.91 18.36 -2.96
CA PRO A 151 -3.24 17.16 -3.48
C PRO A 151 -2.58 16.29 -2.39
N ALA A 152 -2.01 16.91 -1.36
CA ALA A 152 -1.39 16.17 -0.25
C ALA A 152 -2.41 15.33 0.54
N GLU A 153 -3.59 15.88 0.82
CA GLU A 153 -4.70 15.15 1.47
C GLU A 153 -5.23 14.02 0.59
N GLY A 154 -5.25 14.21 -0.74
CA GLY A 154 -5.77 13.26 -1.71
C GLY A 154 -4.75 12.25 -2.25
N ALA A 155 -3.47 12.39 -1.94
CA ALA A 155 -2.41 11.59 -2.55
C ALA A 155 -2.53 10.09 -2.25
N ASP A 156 -3.03 9.72 -1.07
CA ASP A 156 -3.18 8.35 -0.58
C ASP A 156 -4.66 7.91 -0.63
N CYS A 157 -5.30 8.01 -1.80
CA CYS A 157 -6.72 7.69 -1.98
C CYS A 157 -7.00 6.25 -2.36
N PHE A 158 -6.01 5.51 -2.85
CA PHE A 158 -6.27 4.20 -3.44
C PHE A 158 -5.57 3.05 -2.73
N VAL A 159 -4.23 3.09 -2.61
CA VAL A 159 -3.48 1.91 -2.15
C VAL A 159 -3.89 1.51 -0.74
N ASN A 160 -3.72 2.37 0.25
CA ASN A 160 -4.06 2.04 1.63
C ASN A 160 -5.58 2.00 1.88
N PRO A 161 -6.38 3.01 1.47
CA PRO A 161 -7.82 3.03 1.71
C PRO A 161 -8.55 1.84 1.09
N LEU A 162 -8.31 1.58 -0.21
CA LEU A 162 -9.00 0.49 -0.91
C LEU A 162 -8.50 -0.89 -0.46
N THR A 163 -7.24 -1.01 -0.01
CA THR A 163 -6.75 -2.24 0.62
C THR A 163 -7.48 -2.49 1.94
N ALA A 164 -7.60 -1.48 2.80
CA ALA A 164 -8.31 -1.62 4.07
C ALA A 164 -9.80 -1.94 3.88
N LEU A 165 -10.50 -1.24 2.97
CA LEU A 165 -11.88 -1.56 2.59
C LEU A 165 -11.99 -2.95 1.97
N GLY A 166 -11.05 -3.32 1.09
CA GLY A 166 -11.02 -4.62 0.43
C GLY A 166 -10.85 -5.79 1.40
N MET A 167 -10.11 -5.60 2.49
CA MET A 167 -10.00 -6.59 3.56
C MET A 167 -11.35 -6.84 4.23
N VAL A 168 -12.09 -5.77 4.56
CA VAL A 168 -13.43 -5.87 5.18
C VAL A 168 -14.43 -6.50 4.21
N GLU A 169 -14.43 -6.09 2.94
CA GLU A 169 -15.31 -6.67 1.93
C GLU A 169 -14.96 -8.14 1.63
N THR A 170 -13.68 -8.52 1.62
CA THR A 170 -13.26 -9.92 1.49
C THR A 170 -13.76 -10.75 2.66
N MET A 171 -13.60 -10.25 3.89
CA MET A 171 -14.11 -10.86 5.11
C MET A 171 -15.62 -11.13 4.99
N ARG A 172 -16.42 -10.12 4.61
CA ARG A 172 -17.87 -10.23 4.44
C ARG A 172 -18.28 -11.22 3.35
N ALA A 173 -17.64 -11.12 2.18
CA ALA A 173 -17.93 -11.97 1.03
C ALA A 173 -17.65 -13.46 1.29
N GLN A 174 -16.75 -13.77 2.22
CA GLN A 174 -16.39 -15.13 2.61
C GLN A 174 -17.14 -15.62 3.86
N GLY A 175 -18.06 -14.83 4.40
CA GLY A 175 -18.88 -15.19 5.56
C GLY A 175 -18.19 -15.11 6.91
N HIS A 176 -16.99 -14.51 6.98
CA HIS A 176 -16.34 -14.21 8.25
C HIS A 176 -16.98 -12.97 8.91
N LYS A 177 -16.94 -12.90 10.25
CA LYS A 177 -17.60 -11.82 11.03
C LYS A 177 -16.62 -10.79 11.58
N ALA A 178 -15.38 -11.19 11.76
CA ALA A 178 -14.31 -10.39 12.30
C ALA A 178 -13.00 -10.75 11.60
N LEU A 179 -11.99 -9.90 11.70
CA LEU A 179 -10.69 -10.12 11.05
C LEU A 179 -9.50 -9.83 11.95
N VAL A 180 -8.36 -10.37 11.57
CA VAL A 180 -7.05 -10.09 12.18
C VAL A 180 -6.21 -9.29 11.19
N HIS A 181 -5.44 -8.33 11.68
CA HIS A 181 -4.50 -7.57 10.87
C HIS A 181 -3.14 -7.46 11.54
N THR A 182 -2.06 -7.79 10.83
CA THR A 182 -0.69 -7.61 11.29
C THR A 182 -0.14 -6.25 10.85
N ALA A 183 0.98 -5.81 11.45
CA ALA A 183 1.52 -4.46 11.25
C ALA A 183 0.46 -3.37 11.50
N ALA A 184 -0.40 -3.58 12.49
CA ALA A 184 -1.64 -2.83 12.67
C ALA A 184 -1.46 -1.35 13.02
N ALA A 185 -0.27 -0.92 13.46
CA ALA A 185 0.06 0.48 13.69
C ALA A 185 0.55 1.23 12.43
N SER A 186 0.53 0.59 11.26
CA SER A 186 0.83 1.24 9.97
C SER A 186 -0.28 2.23 9.57
N ASN A 187 -0.01 3.07 8.56
CA ASN A 187 -1.02 3.99 8.02
C ASN A 187 -2.28 3.23 7.55
N LEU A 188 -2.10 2.12 6.84
CA LEU A 188 -3.21 1.23 6.44
C LEU A 188 -3.94 0.68 7.68
N GLY A 189 -3.20 0.22 8.70
CA GLY A 189 -3.79 -0.31 9.93
C GLY A 189 -4.63 0.71 10.69
N HIS A 190 -4.22 1.98 10.73
CA HIS A 190 -5.03 3.06 11.30
C HIS A 190 -6.33 3.26 10.53
N MET A 191 -6.30 3.24 9.19
CA MET A 191 -7.49 3.33 8.35
C MET A 191 -8.42 2.13 8.59
N LEU A 192 -7.86 0.91 8.62
CA LEU A 192 -8.64 -0.30 8.88
C LEU A 192 -9.31 -0.28 10.25
N ASN A 193 -8.61 0.18 11.30
CA ASN A 193 -9.20 0.36 12.62
C ASN A 193 -10.39 1.34 12.58
N LYS A 194 -10.22 2.52 11.95
CA LYS A 194 -11.30 3.51 11.82
C LYS A 194 -12.50 2.96 11.05
N ILE A 195 -12.26 2.22 9.95
CA ILE A 195 -13.32 1.54 9.19
C ILE A 195 -14.05 0.55 10.10
N CYS A 196 -13.32 -0.34 10.77
CA CYS A 196 -13.90 -1.39 11.61
C CYS A 196 -14.70 -0.81 12.79
N ILE A 197 -14.21 0.23 13.45
CA ILE A 197 -14.94 0.94 14.51
C ILE A 197 -16.25 1.53 13.96
N LYS A 198 -16.18 2.24 12.81
CA LYS A 198 -17.34 2.87 12.18
C LYS A 198 -18.38 1.85 11.71
N ASP A 199 -17.90 0.76 11.10
CA ASP A 199 -18.74 -0.30 10.51
C ASP A 199 -19.15 -1.38 11.54
N ARG A 200 -18.74 -1.25 12.82
CA ARG A 200 -18.98 -2.20 13.91
C ARG A 200 -18.50 -3.62 13.58
N VAL A 201 -17.30 -3.71 13.05
CA VAL A 201 -16.59 -4.96 12.76
C VAL A 201 -15.50 -5.15 13.81
N ASP A 202 -15.46 -6.32 14.46
CA ASP A 202 -14.36 -6.64 15.37
C ASP A 202 -13.06 -6.85 14.61
N LEU A 203 -12.00 -6.17 15.07
CA LEU A 203 -10.66 -6.24 14.51
C LEU A 203 -9.65 -6.60 15.61
N VAL A 204 -8.95 -7.72 15.40
CA VAL A 204 -7.81 -8.12 16.23
C VAL A 204 -6.54 -7.56 15.60
N ASN A 205 -5.90 -6.65 16.30
CA ASN A 205 -4.69 -5.96 15.86
C ASN A 205 -3.45 -6.66 16.42
N ILE A 206 -2.48 -6.97 15.55
CA ILE A 206 -1.18 -7.50 15.96
C ILE A 206 -0.11 -6.45 15.68
N VAL A 207 0.62 -6.09 16.73
CA VAL A 207 1.75 -5.15 16.70
C VAL A 207 2.97 -5.78 17.37
N ARG A 208 4.16 -5.20 17.16
CA ARG A 208 5.42 -5.74 17.72
C ARG A 208 5.95 -4.93 18.90
N LYS A 209 5.52 -3.69 19.06
CA LYS A 209 6.08 -2.77 20.04
C LYS A 209 5.04 -2.31 21.04
N PRO A 210 5.38 -2.17 22.33
CA PRO A 210 4.44 -1.70 23.36
C PRO A 210 3.80 -0.34 23.03
N GLU A 211 4.58 0.62 22.53
CA GLU A 211 4.07 1.94 22.14
C GLU A 211 2.99 1.90 21.06
N HIS A 212 3.02 0.88 20.21
CA HIS A 212 1.97 0.67 19.20
C HIS A 212 0.68 0.10 19.79
N VAL A 213 0.76 -0.62 20.90
CA VAL A 213 -0.43 -1.07 21.66
C VAL A 213 -1.17 0.14 22.19
N ASP A 214 -0.46 1.06 22.85
CA ASP A 214 -1.05 2.27 23.43
C ASP A 214 -1.63 3.18 22.34
N LEU A 215 -0.94 3.31 21.21
CA LEU A 215 -1.39 4.08 20.05
C LEU A 215 -2.74 3.58 19.54
N LEU A 216 -2.89 2.27 19.33
CA LEU A 216 -4.13 1.68 18.82
C LEU A 216 -5.25 1.69 19.85
N LYS A 217 -4.96 1.49 21.13
CA LYS A 217 -5.94 1.65 22.22
C LYS A 217 -6.49 3.08 22.29
N LYS A 218 -5.63 4.09 22.14
CA LYS A 218 -6.05 5.51 22.07
C LYS A 218 -6.93 5.78 20.85
N LEU A 219 -6.72 5.06 19.74
CA LEU A 219 -7.57 5.12 18.55
C LEU A 219 -8.95 4.48 18.74
N GLY A 220 -9.15 3.70 19.83
CA GLY A 220 -10.38 2.99 20.15
C GLY A 220 -10.37 1.50 19.80
N ALA A 221 -9.22 0.92 19.47
CA ALA A 221 -9.11 -0.52 19.19
C ALA A 221 -9.37 -1.36 20.45
N THR A 222 -10.28 -2.32 20.37
CA THR A 222 -10.64 -3.22 21.47
C THR A 222 -9.59 -4.30 21.67
N TYR A 223 -9.19 -4.98 20.59
CA TYR A 223 -8.27 -6.11 20.64
C TYR A 223 -6.91 -5.71 20.04
N VAL A 224 -5.88 -5.68 20.87
CA VAL A 224 -4.50 -5.35 20.47
C VAL A 224 -3.54 -6.32 21.15
N CYS A 225 -2.85 -7.14 20.36
CA CYS A 225 -1.89 -8.15 20.82
C CYS A 225 -0.47 -7.75 20.41
N ASN A 226 0.48 -7.84 21.37
CA ASN A 226 1.89 -7.58 21.12
C ASN A 226 2.62 -8.89 20.80
N SER A 227 3.07 -9.08 19.56
CA SER A 227 3.77 -10.30 19.13
C SER A 227 5.14 -10.53 19.77
N SER A 228 5.69 -9.53 20.48
CA SER A 228 6.93 -9.66 21.26
C SER A 228 6.68 -9.97 22.74
N SER A 229 5.41 -10.04 23.18
CA SER A 229 5.08 -10.41 24.56
C SER A 229 5.28 -11.91 24.79
N PRO A 230 5.77 -12.33 25.95
CA PRO A 230 5.77 -13.74 26.34
C PRO A 230 4.36 -14.36 26.39
N THR A 231 3.32 -13.55 26.64
CA THR A 231 1.91 -13.95 26.69
C THR A 231 1.20 -13.87 25.34
N PHE A 232 1.90 -13.59 24.26
CA PHE A 232 1.30 -13.30 22.93
C PHE A 232 0.28 -14.34 22.48
N MET A 233 0.59 -15.63 22.61
CA MET A 233 -0.31 -16.70 22.15
C MET A 233 -1.59 -16.78 23.00
N ASP A 234 -1.48 -16.54 24.29
CA ASP A 234 -2.64 -16.51 25.20
C ASP A 234 -3.52 -15.29 24.92
N ASP A 235 -2.90 -14.10 24.79
CA ASP A 235 -3.59 -12.85 24.48
C ASP A 235 -4.30 -12.93 23.12
N LEU A 236 -3.62 -13.46 22.09
CA LEU A 236 -4.18 -13.64 20.77
C LEU A 236 -5.35 -14.63 20.80
N THR A 237 -5.19 -15.77 21.48
CA THR A 237 -6.26 -16.78 21.61
C THR A 237 -7.46 -16.21 22.34
N ALA A 238 -7.26 -15.41 23.39
CA ALA A 238 -8.35 -14.75 24.11
C ALA A 238 -9.09 -13.74 23.22
N ALA A 239 -8.35 -12.90 22.48
CA ALA A 239 -8.92 -11.94 21.55
C ALA A 239 -9.72 -12.62 20.41
N LEU A 240 -9.20 -13.72 19.87
CA LEU A 240 -9.88 -14.50 18.83
C LEU A 240 -11.12 -15.23 19.36
N THR A 241 -11.09 -15.72 20.60
CA THR A 241 -12.26 -16.32 21.25
C THR A 241 -13.39 -15.29 21.43
N ALA A 242 -13.03 -14.07 21.84
CA ALA A 242 -13.99 -12.99 22.07
C ALA A 242 -14.55 -12.40 20.77
N SER A 243 -13.71 -12.19 19.75
CA SER A 243 -14.11 -11.58 18.46
C SER A 243 -14.72 -12.57 17.48
N GLY A 244 -14.38 -13.85 17.60
CA GLY A 244 -14.76 -14.88 16.62
C GLY A 244 -14.04 -14.71 15.26
N ALA A 245 -12.91 -14.03 15.21
CA ALA A 245 -12.17 -13.81 13.97
C ALA A 245 -11.55 -15.10 13.42
N THR A 246 -11.82 -15.40 12.15
CA THR A 246 -11.36 -16.59 11.44
C THR A 246 -10.68 -16.28 10.11
N VAL A 247 -10.48 -14.99 9.79
CA VAL A 247 -9.68 -14.53 8.66
C VAL A 247 -8.64 -13.53 9.13
N ALA A 248 -7.43 -13.62 8.58
CA ALA A 248 -6.35 -12.70 8.87
C ALA A 248 -5.73 -12.14 7.58
N PHE A 249 -5.27 -10.88 7.65
CA PHE A 249 -4.50 -10.23 6.61
C PHE A 249 -3.10 -9.91 7.16
N ASP A 250 -2.11 -10.59 6.60
CA ASP A 250 -0.73 -10.54 7.05
C ASP A 250 0.16 -9.71 6.11
N ALA A 251 0.70 -8.62 6.65
CA ALA A 251 1.67 -7.75 5.98
C ALA A 251 3.11 -8.28 6.10
N ILE A 252 3.36 -9.19 7.04
CA ILE A 252 4.72 -9.65 7.37
C ILE A 252 5.18 -10.67 6.34
N GLY A 253 4.40 -11.73 6.14
CA GLY A 253 4.66 -12.79 5.16
C GLY A 253 5.60 -13.87 5.66
N GLY A 254 6.84 -13.53 6.02
CA GLY A 254 7.84 -14.47 6.51
C GLY A 254 7.73 -14.79 7.99
N GLY A 255 8.55 -15.75 8.46
CA GLY A 255 8.62 -16.20 9.83
C GLY A 255 7.41 -17.04 10.26
N ARG A 256 7.08 -17.01 11.55
CA ARG A 256 6.12 -17.92 12.19
C ARG A 256 4.73 -17.31 12.39
N LEU A 257 4.56 -16.01 12.16
CA LEU A 257 3.36 -15.28 12.60
C LEU A 257 2.06 -15.82 11.97
N ALA A 258 2.07 -16.11 10.68
CA ALA A 258 0.91 -16.71 9.99
C ALA A 258 0.49 -18.05 10.61
N GLY A 259 1.47 -18.91 10.92
CA GLY A 259 1.23 -20.18 11.62
C GLY A 259 0.72 -20.00 13.06
N GLN A 260 1.23 -19.03 13.78
CA GLN A 260 0.78 -18.68 15.13
C GLN A 260 -0.69 -18.16 15.12
N ILE A 261 -1.05 -17.35 14.12
CA ILE A 261 -2.44 -16.87 13.94
C ILE A 261 -3.38 -18.06 13.69
N LEU A 262 -3.05 -18.97 12.77
CA LEU A 262 -3.85 -20.16 12.52
C LEU A 262 -3.98 -21.06 13.76
N THR A 263 -2.89 -21.23 14.52
CA THR A 263 -2.88 -22.01 15.78
C THR A 263 -3.80 -21.35 16.81
N ALA A 264 -3.72 -20.04 17.00
CA ALA A 264 -4.57 -19.33 17.95
C ALA A 264 -6.05 -19.35 17.54
N MET A 265 -6.36 -19.28 16.23
CA MET A 265 -7.72 -19.47 15.71
C MET A 265 -8.27 -20.88 16.02
N GLU A 266 -7.43 -21.92 15.89
CA GLU A 266 -7.83 -23.29 16.24
C GLU A 266 -8.06 -23.44 17.75
N LEU A 267 -7.15 -22.89 18.56
CA LEU A 267 -7.31 -22.90 20.03
C LEU A 267 -8.60 -22.17 20.45
N ALA A 268 -8.91 -21.04 19.82
CA ALA A 268 -10.15 -20.29 20.07
C ALA A 268 -11.40 -21.11 19.68
N ALA A 269 -11.37 -21.77 18.51
CA ALA A 269 -12.47 -22.61 18.06
C ALA A 269 -12.70 -23.80 19.00
N ASN A 270 -11.61 -24.44 19.48
CA ASN A 270 -11.70 -25.58 20.41
C ASN A 270 -12.25 -25.18 21.79
N LYS A 271 -12.01 -23.92 22.27
CA LYS A 271 -12.60 -23.45 23.53
C LYS A 271 -14.14 -23.39 23.49
N THR A 272 -14.72 -23.25 22.31
CA THR A 272 -16.18 -23.16 22.10
C THR A 272 -16.77 -24.43 21.51
N ALA A 273 -15.95 -25.46 21.24
CA ALA A 273 -16.38 -26.74 20.69
C ALA A 273 -17.22 -27.52 21.72
N LYS A 274 -18.33 -28.10 21.24
CA LYS A 274 -19.21 -28.94 22.07
C LYS A 274 -18.70 -30.37 22.20
N GLU A 275 -17.95 -30.83 21.21
CA GLU A 275 -17.44 -32.20 21.14
C GLU A 275 -15.96 -32.20 20.72
N TYR A 276 -15.23 -33.20 21.19
CA TYR A 276 -13.84 -33.42 20.80
C TYR A 276 -13.76 -33.97 19.38
N SER A 277 -12.84 -33.39 18.57
CA SER A 277 -12.48 -33.92 17.27
C SER A 277 -10.97 -34.16 17.17
N ARG A 278 -10.54 -35.36 16.83
CA ARG A 278 -9.13 -35.66 16.60
C ARG A 278 -8.51 -34.93 15.40
N TYR A 279 -9.33 -34.40 14.51
CA TYR A 279 -8.91 -33.66 13.32
C TYR A 279 -8.96 -32.14 13.50
N GLY A 280 -9.32 -31.68 14.71
CA GLY A 280 -9.51 -30.27 15.02
C GLY A 280 -10.93 -29.76 14.66
N SER A 281 -11.10 -28.45 14.74
CA SER A 281 -12.37 -27.80 14.44
C SER A 281 -12.69 -27.86 12.94
N THR A 282 -14.00 -27.85 12.62
CA THR A 282 -14.49 -27.74 11.25
C THR A 282 -14.62 -26.30 10.77
N THR A 283 -14.35 -25.33 11.65
CA THR A 283 -14.34 -23.90 11.32
C THR A 283 -13.16 -23.59 10.40
N HIS A 284 -13.45 -23.11 9.18
CA HIS A 284 -12.39 -22.72 8.26
C HIS A 284 -11.65 -21.48 8.77
N LYS A 285 -10.33 -21.56 8.81
CA LYS A 285 -9.40 -20.49 9.20
C LYS A 285 -8.60 -20.06 7.98
N GLN A 286 -8.53 -18.76 7.70
CA GLN A 286 -7.86 -18.24 6.53
C GLN A 286 -6.80 -17.21 6.92
N VAL A 287 -5.59 -17.32 6.37
CA VAL A 287 -4.61 -16.23 6.39
C VAL A 287 -4.32 -15.80 4.95
N TYR A 288 -4.45 -14.51 4.70
CA TYR A 288 -4.06 -13.86 3.46
C TYR A 288 -2.76 -13.08 3.66
N ILE A 289 -1.71 -13.47 2.96
CA ILE A 289 -0.47 -12.69 2.88
C ILE A 289 -0.67 -11.63 1.80
N TYR A 290 -0.59 -10.35 2.18
CA TYR A 290 -0.74 -9.24 1.25
C TYR A 290 0.50 -8.34 1.20
N GLY A 291 1.48 -8.57 2.07
CA GLY A 291 2.75 -7.87 2.14
C GLY A 291 3.93 -8.80 2.33
N GLY A 292 5.13 -8.27 2.33
CA GLY A 292 6.39 -9.00 2.51
C GLY A 292 7.39 -8.14 3.28
N LEU A 293 6.99 -7.66 4.47
CA LEU A 293 7.89 -6.92 5.37
C LEU A 293 9.01 -7.84 5.89
N ASP A 294 8.74 -9.13 6.03
CA ASP A 294 9.75 -10.17 6.18
C ASP A 294 9.76 -11.02 4.89
N ARG A 295 10.91 -11.08 4.22
CA ARG A 295 11.12 -11.83 2.98
C ARG A 295 11.67 -13.25 3.22
N GLY A 296 11.82 -13.66 4.50
CA GLY A 296 12.20 -15.00 4.87
C GLY A 296 11.10 -16.03 4.56
N PRO A 297 11.40 -17.32 4.74
CA PRO A 297 10.41 -18.39 4.59
C PRO A 297 9.21 -18.20 5.53
N THR A 298 8.02 -18.60 5.08
CA THR A 298 6.84 -18.71 5.94
C THR A 298 6.86 -20.09 6.61
N GLU A 299 6.85 -20.13 7.94
CA GLU A 299 7.00 -21.36 8.72
C GLU A 299 5.68 -21.79 9.38
N PHE A 300 5.35 -23.09 9.31
CA PHE A 300 4.16 -23.68 9.92
C PHE A 300 4.47 -24.87 10.78
N ASN A 301 3.90 -24.92 12.00
CA ASN A 301 3.92 -26.08 12.87
C ASN A 301 2.74 -27.05 12.65
N ARG A 302 1.75 -26.65 11.84
CA ARG A 302 0.52 -27.40 11.53
C ARG A 302 -0.33 -27.82 12.74
N ALA A 303 -0.26 -27.08 13.85
CA ALA A 303 -1.04 -27.31 15.06
C ALA A 303 -2.40 -26.58 15.03
N PHE A 304 -3.09 -26.58 13.88
CA PHE A 304 -4.32 -25.80 13.66
C PHE A 304 -5.42 -26.58 12.96
N GLY A 305 -5.49 -27.90 13.21
CA GLY A 305 -6.53 -28.79 12.63
C GLY A 305 -6.40 -28.94 11.12
N MET A 306 -7.50 -29.31 10.45
CA MET A 306 -7.51 -29.60 9.01
C MET A 306 -8.35 -28.64 8.18
N ALA A 307 -9.11 -27.71 8.79
CA ALA A 307 -9.95 -26.73 8.12
C ALA A 307 -9.25 -25.35 8.05
N TRP A 308 -8.30 -25.20 7.14
CA TRP A 308 -7.53 -23.95 7.01
C TRP A 308 -7.07 -23.70 5.58
N GLY A 309 -6.72 -22.44 5.31
CA GLY A 309 -6.11 -21.99 4.08
C GLY A 309 -5.08 -20.88 4.32
N ILE A 310 -4.14 -20.80 3.41
CA ILE A 310 -3.26 -19.65 3.26
C ILE A 310 -3.22 -19.26 1.80
N GLY A 311 -3.18 -17.96 1.52
CA GLY A 311 -3.15 -17.47 0.15
C GLY A 311 -2.58 -16.08 0.05
N GLY A 312 -2.27 -15.65 -1.18
CA GLY A 312 -1.95 -14.28 -1.47
C GLY A 312 -3.24 -13.42 -1.59
N TRP A 313 -3.15 -12.15 -1.22
CA TRP A 313 -4.19 -11.17 -1.46
C TRP A 313 -3.60 -9.92 -2.11
N LEU A 314 -4.21 -9.45 -3.19
CA LEU A 314 -3.74 -8.29 -3.94
C LEU A 314 -4.91 -7.37 -4.27
N LEU A 315 -4.76 -6.08 -4.00
CA LEU A 315 -5.78 -5.06 -4.26
C LEU A 315 -6.31 -5.08 -5.69
N THR A 316 -5.42 -5.16 -6.69
CA THR A 316 -5.83 -5.14 -8.10
C THR A 316 -6.69 -6.35 -8.47
N ALA A 317 -6.32 -7.54 -7.99
CA ALA A 317 -7.11 -8.75 -8.20
C ALA A 317 -8.47 -8.67 -7.48
N PHE A 318 -8.49 -8.12 -6.26
CA PHE A 318 -9.74 -7.87 -5.54
C PHE A 318 -10.65 -6.91 -6.31
N LEU A 319 -10.14 -5.76 -6.77
CA LEU A 319 -10.93 -4.78 -7.52
C LEU A 319 -11.49 -5.35 -8.83
N GLN A 320 -10.71 -6.18 -9.54
CA GLN A 320 -11.17 -6.89 -10.72
C GLN A 320 -12.32 -7.86 -10.39
N LYS A 321 -12.18 -8.60 -9.27
CA LYS A 321 -13.20 -9.59 -8.84
C LYS A 321 -14.53 -8.94 -8.46
N ILE A 322 -14.53 -7.82 -7.77
CA ILE A 322 -15.77 -7.12 -7.37
C ILE A 322 -16.41 -6.33 -8.52
N GLY A 323 -15.65 -6.02 -9.58
CA GLY A 323 -16.12 -5.27 -10.74
C GLY A 323 -16.15 -3.75 -10.53
N PHE A 324 -16.40 -3.05 -11.65
CA PHE A 324 -16.27 -1.59 -11.73
C PHE A 324 -17.24 -0.86 -10.78
N GLU A 325 -18.52 -1.24 -10.77
CA GLU A 325 -19.54 -0.53 -9.97
C GLU A 325 -19.26 -0.63 -8.46
N ALA A 326 -18.91 -1.83 -7.97
CA ALA A 326 -18.57 -2.02 -6.56
C ALA A 326 -17.27 -1.27 -6.20
N ALA A 327 -16.26 -1.33 -7.07
CA ALA A 327 -15.02 -0.58 -6.87
C ALA A 327 -15.26 0.94 -6.85
N GLN A 328 -16.19 1.45 -7.67
CA GLN A 328 -16.54 2.86 -7.70
C GLN A 328 -17.18 3.32 -6.38
N LYS A 329 -18.09 2.52 -5.80
CA LYS A 329 -18.68 2.81 -4.48
C LYS A 329 -17.63 2.89 -3.38
N LEU A 330 -16.60 2.02 -3.42
CA LEU A 330 -15.49 2.10 -2.47
C LEU A 330 -14.69 3.41 -2.65
N ARG A 331 -14.42 3.81 -3.88
CA ARG A 331 -13.73 5.08 -4.20
C ARG A 331 -14.52 6.30 -3.72
N GLU A 332 -15.83 6.32 -3.91
CA GLU A 332 -16.72 7.37 -3.44
C GLU A 332 -16.70 7.48 -1.92
N ARG A 333 -16.71 6.35 -1.20
CA ARG A 333 -16.52 6.31 0.25
C ARG A 333 -15.19 6.91 0.66
N VAL A 334 -14.11 6.57 -0.05
CA VAL A 334 -12.77 7.14 0.22
C VAL A 334 -12.81 8.65 0.05
N ALA A 335 -13.34 9.17 -1.07
CA ALA A 335 -13.42 10.60 -1.32
C ALA A 335 -14.24 11.34 -0.24
N ALA A 336 -15.38 10.78 0.14
CA ALA A 336 -16.26 11.36 1.16
C ALA A 336 -15.62 11.42 2.56
N GLU A 337 -14.74 10.46 2.88
CA GLU A 337 -14.11 10.32 4.20
C GLU A 337 -12.61 10.66 4.20
N ILE A 338 -12.10 11.33 3.13
CA ILE A 338 -10.64 11.53 2.93
C ILE A 338 -9.98 12.33 4.06
N LYS A 339 -10.69 13.24 4.68
CA LYS A 339 -10.18 14.07 5.80
C LYS A 339 -10.41 13.46 7.18
N THR A 340 -11.03 12.28 7.27
CA THR A 340 -11.39 11.63 8.55
C THR A 340 -10.88 10.20 8.61
N THR A 341 -11.64 9.24 8.10
CA THR A 341 -11.28 7.81 8.11
C THR A 341 -9.99 7.54 7.35
N PHE A 342 -9.83 8.17 6.19
CA PHE A 342 -8.70 7.94 5.28
C PHE A 342 -7.63 9.03 5.32
N ALA A 343 -7.69 9.94 6.30
CA ALA A 343 -6.66 10.95 6.47
C ALA A 343 -5.29 10.30 6.70
N SER A 344 -4.32 10.66 5.86
CA SER A 344 -2.92 10.24 5.98
C SER A 344 -2.06 11.33 6.58
N THR A 345 -1.08 10.93 7.38
CA THR A 345 -0.06 11.83 7.93
C THR A 345 1.28 11.50 7.30
N TYR A 346 1.96 12.52 6.82
CA TYR A 346 3.29 12.40 6.23
C TYR A 346 4.34 13.00 7.16
N THR A 347 5.46 12.30 7.31
CA THR A 347 6.58 12.77 8.15
C THR A 347 7.45 13.78 7.43
N LYS A 348 7.50 13.69 6.10
CA LYS A 348 8.31 14.60 5.28
C LYS A 348 7.74 14.72 3.86
N GLU A 349 7.80 15.96 3.33
CA GLU A 349 7.56 16.25 1.92
C GLU A 349 8.89 16.52 1.22
N VAL A 350 9.15 15.80 0.13
CA VAL A 350 10.38 15.87 -0.67
C VAL A 350 10.08 16.14 -2.13
N SER A 351 11.01 16.78 -2.84
CA SER A 351 10.97 16.84 -4.31
C SER A 351 11.41 15.51 -4.92
N LEU A 352 11.32 15.36 -6.26
CA LEU A 352 11.85 14.19 -6.96
C LEU A 352 13.36 14.00 -6.73
N ALA A 353 14.14 15.09 -6.75
CA ALA A 353 15.56 15.03 -6.51
C ALA A 353 15.91 14.77 -5.03
N GLU A 354 15.19 15.42 -4.11
CA GLU A 354 15.37 15.18 -2.68
C GLU A 354 15.07 13.73 -2.28
N ALA A 355 14.08 13.08 -2.94
CA ALA A 355 13.74 11.67 -2.69
C ALA A 355 14.90 10.71 -3.01
N LEU A 356 15.89 11.13 -3.80
CA LEU A 356 17.07 10.35 -4.15
C LEU A 356 18.31 10.71 -3.28
N ARG A 357 18.19 11.54 -2.27
CA ARG A 357 19.27 11.73 -1.29
C ARG A 357 19.42 10.49 -0.43
N LEU A 358 20.65 10.05 -0.19
CA LEU A 358 20.92 8.80 0.55
C LEU A 358 20.31 8.82 1.96
N GLU A 359 20.34 9.96 2.65
CA GLU A 359 19.72 10.10 3.96
C GLU A 359 18.20 9.87 3.92
N GLU A 360 17.50 10.29 2.86
CA GLU A 360 16.08 10.07 2.69
C GLU A 360 15.77 8.62 2.30
N VAL A 361 16.54 8.10 1.33
CA VAL A 361 16.46 6.69 0.91
C VAL A 361 16.67 5.76 2.10
N ALA A 362 17.65 6.03 2.96
CA ALA A 362 17.96 5.24 4.14
C ALA A 362 16.82 5.22 5.19
N VAL A 363 15.93 6.22 5.17
CA VAL A 363 14.76 6.28 6.05
C VAL A 363 13.59 5.52 5.44
N TYR A 364 13.11 5.93 4.24
CA TYR A 364 11.87 5.36 3.71
C TYR A 364 12.04 3.92 3.19
N SER A 365 13.26 3.48 2.82
CA SER A 365 13.51 2.09 2.42
C SER A 365 13.28 1.07 3.56
N LYS A 366 13.38 1.49 4.83
CA LYS A 366 13.14 0.64 5.99
C LYS A 366 11.67 0.31 6.23
N GLN A 367 10.74 0.99 5.57
CA GLN A 367 9.29 0.81 5.74
C GLN A 367 8.82 0.85 7.20
N ALA A 368 9.53 1.64 8.04
CA ALA A 368 9.24 1.72 9.46
C ALA A 368 7.88 2.40 9.71
N THR A 369 7.12 1.86 10.64
CA THR A 369 5.85 2.45 11.10
C THR A 369 6.07 3.90 11.53
N GLY A 370 5.20 4.81 11.09
CA GLY A 370 5.29 6.24 11.39
C GLY A 370 6.25 7.03 10.50
N GLN A 371 6.87 6.39 9.50
CA GLN A 371 7.75 7.04 8.53
C GLN A 371 7.12 6.97 7.13
N LYS A 372 6.22 7.90 6.83
CA LYS A 372 5.59 8.01 5.51
C LYS A 372 5.99 9.29 4.81
N TYR A 373 6.62 9.16 3.64
CA TYR A 373 7.08 10.28 2.83
C TYR A 373 6.06 10.62 1.75
N LEU A 374 6.02 11.90 1.41
CA LEU A 374 5.24 12.46 0.30
C LEU A 374 6.20 13.08 -0.71
N ILE A 375 6.12 12.65 -1.96
CA ILE A 375 6.81 13.32 -3.06
C ILE A 375 5.91 14.42 -3.61
N ASN A 376 6.40 15.64 -3.64
CA ASN A 376 5.84 16.75 -4.39
C ASN A 376 6.73 16.98 -5.64
N PRO A 377 6.35 16.48 -6.80
CA PRO A 377 7.20 16.53 -7.98
C PRO A 377 7.45 17.95 -8.51
N ASN A 378 6.64 18.91 -8.06
CA ASN A 378 6.73 20.31 -8.45
C ASN A 378 7.31 21.20 -7.33
N LYS A 379 7.80 20.61 -6.22
CA LYS A 379 8.46 21.36 -5.14
C LYS A 379 9.70 22.07 -5.70
N GLY A 380 9.77 23.38 -5.52
CA GLY A 380 10.87 24.20 -6.02
C GLY A 380 10.77 24.66 -7.48
N PHE A 381 9.77 24.17 -8.23
CA PHE A 381 9.44 24.65 -9.58
C PHE A 381 8.26 25.64 -9.51
N ARG A 382 8.44 26.82 -10.09
CA ARG A 382 7.39 27.85 -10.24
C ARG A 382 6.62 27.70 -11.53
#